data_5e743def0ddea94ecf2937953488cb79
#
_entry.id   5e743def0ddea94ecf2937953488cb79
#
_cell.length_a   1.000
_cell.length_b   1.000
_cell.length_c   1.000
_cell.angle_alpha   90.00
_cell.angle_beta   90.00
_cell.angle_gamma   90.00
#
_symmetry.space_group_name_H-M   'P 1'
#
loop_
_entity.id
_entity.type
_entity.pdbx_description
1 polymer ?
#
loop_
_entity_poly.entity_id
_entity_poly.type
_entity_poly.pdbx_seq_one_letter_code
_entity_poly.pdbx_strand_id
1 'polypeptide(L)'
;MNSKNYNIKRKKRVRKKPLRIAVFAVLFIGIAVTVSQYFKFVSETVYEESVSHLTEVFHQSDNMLRELTNKNLTYLHMWGENLQHTSGENEIRDYIEKAQEDAGFLEFYFLSADGDYKTVTGETGYLGLQENMEEEIRKGNDVITNAALPGKSQLLVFATPNVHGSYQGFEYDAIAIAYENADIVKVLDISAFNGNAQSFVVH
;
A
#
# COMPACT_ATOMS: atom_id res chain seq x y z
N MET A 1 -73.96 19.58 -81.93
CA MET A 1 -73.91 19.80 -80.45
C MET A 1 -72.72 19.09 -79.94
N ASN A 2 -71.65 19.86 -79.65
CA ASN A 2 -70.27 19.34 -79.31
C ASN A 2 -70.06 19.37 -77.78
N SER A 3 -70.02 18.23 -77.14
CA SER A 3 -69.69 18.13 -75.75
C SER A 3 -68.15 17.93 -75.55
N LYS A 4 -67.46 18.95 -75.12
CA LYS A 4 -66.05 18.87 -74.77
C LYS A 4 -65.92 18.26 -73.40
N ASN A 5 -65.39 17.04 -73.36
CA ASN A 5 -64.94 16.38 -72.11
C ASN A 5 -63.65 17.04 -71.58
N TYR A 6 -63.78 17.76 -70.50
CA TYR A 6 -62.62 18.27 -69.74
C TYR A 6 -62.07 17.19 -68.80
N ASN A 7 -60.99 16.56 -69.20
CA ASN A 7 -60.19 15.64 -68.35
C ASN A 7 -59.37 16.44 -67.34
N ILE A 8 -59.83 16.59 -66.14
CA ILE A 8 -59.09 17.23 -65.04
C ILE A 8 -58.07 16.20 -64.51
N LYS A 9 -56.82 16.30 -64.93
CA LYS A 9 -55.68 15.57 -64.29
C LYS A 9 -55.46 16.07 -62.86
N ARG A 10 -56.00 15.35 -61.87
CA ARG A 10 -55.65 15.55 -60.45
C ARG A 10 -54.18 15.23 -60.27
N LYS A 11 -53.28 16.25 -60.15
CA LYS A 11 -51.93 16.12 -59.67
C LYS A 11 -51.97 15.55 -58.22
N LYS A 12 -51.51 14.26 -58.04
CA LYS A 12 -51.28 13.66 -56.74
C LYS A 12 -50.20 14.50 -56.01
N ARG A 13 -50.62 15.30 -55.05
CA ARG A 13 -49.66 15.96 -54.10
C ARG A 13 -48.98 14.87 -53.31
N VAL A 14 -47.79 14.47 -53.73
CA VAL A 14 -46.95 13.57 -52.94
C VAL A 14 -46.73 14.20 -51.59
N ARG A 15 -47.28 13.56 -50.56
CA ARG A 15 -47.12 14.01 -49.15
C ARG A 15 -45.64 13.95 -48.77
N LYS A 16 -44.89 15.08 -48.82
CA LYS A 16 -43.47 15.20 -48.40
C LYS A 16 -43.25 14.99 -46.90
N LYS A 17 -44.33 14.88 -46.09
CA LYS A 17 -44.26 14.65 -44.64
C LYS A 17 -43.57 13.34 -44.21
N PRO A 18 -43.91 12.14 -44.79
CA PRO A 18 -43.26 10.89 -44.34
C PRO A 18 -41.78 10.84 -44.65
N LEU A 19 -41.34 11.44 -45.75
CA LEU A 19 -39.94 11.49 -46.09
C LEU A 19 -39.08 12.31 -45.09
N ARG A 20 -39.61 13.43 -44.62
CA ARG A 20 -38.94 14.25 -43.61
C ARG A 20 -38.81 13.51 -42.27
N ILE A 21 -39.86 12.81 -41.84
CA ILE A 21 -39.85 12.00 -40.62
C ILE A 21 -38.80 10.87 -40.72
N ALA A 22 -38.75 10.20 -41.86
CA ALA A 22 -37.76 9.16 -42.10
C ALA A 22 -36.29 9.68 -42.00
N VAL A 23 -36.00 10.87 -42.60
CA VAL A 23 -34.69 11.50 -42.52
C VAL A 23 -34.34 11.86 -41.07
N PHE A 24 -35.28 12.44 -40.30
CA PHE A 24 -35.03 12.73 -38.88
C PHE A 24 -34.80 11.46 -38.06
N ALA A 25 -35.54 10.39 -38.31
CA ALA A 25 -35.35 9.11 -37.64
C ALA A 25 -33.95 8.52 -37.90
N VAL A 26 -33.48 8.55 -39.15
CA VAL A 26 -32.13 8.07 -39.50
C VAL A 26 -31.04 8.93 -38.85
N LEU A 27 -31.20 10.25 -38.84
CA LEU A 27 -30.26 11.15 -38.14
C LEU A 27 -30.26 10.88 -36.65
N PHE A 28 -31.40 10.69 -36.02
CA PHE A 28 -31.48 10.41 -34.58
C PHE A 28 -30.83 9.06 -34.23
N ILE A 29 -31.05 8.01 -35.02
CA ILE A 29 -30.41 6.72 -34.85
C ILE A 29 -28.86 6.86 -35.03
N GLY A 30 -28.42 7.60 -36.05
CA GLY A 30 -27.01 7.86 -36.25
C GLY A 30 -26.36 8.54 -35.06
N ILE A 31 -26.97 9.58 -34.52
CA ILE A 31 -26.47 10.27 -33.30
C ILE A 31 -26.45 9.31 -32.11
N ALA A 32 -27.54 8.53 -31.90
CA ALA A 32 -27.61 7.59 -30.77
C ALA A 32 -26.51 6.52 -30.83
N VAL A 33 -26.23 5.98 -32.02
CA VAL A 33 -25.14 5.01 -32.24
C VAL A 33 -23.77 5.65 -31.97
N THR A 34 -23.53 6.85 -32.50
CA THR A 34 -22.25 7.56 -32.30
C THR A 34 -22.02 7.88 -30.82
N VAL A 35 -23.05 8.37 -30.12
CA VAL A 35 -22.97 8.65 -28.69
C VAL A 35 -22.72 7.37 -27.89
N SER A 36 -23.41 6.27 -28.21
CA SER A 36 -23.20 4.98 -27.55
C SER A 36 -21.77 4.45 -27.75
N GLN A 37 -21.24 4.53 -28.97
CA GLN A 37 -19.86 4.13 -29.25
C GLN A 37 -18.84 5.02 -28.52
N TYR A 38 -19.10 6.33 -28.47
CA TYR A 38 -18.28 7.26 -27.73
C TYR A 38 -18.24 6.94 -26.23
N PHE A 39 -19.39 6.69 -25.61
CA PHE A 39 -19.44 6.30 -24.19
C PHE A 39 -18.71 4.98 -23.94
N LYS A 40 -18.86 4.00 -24.81
CA LYS A 40 -18.14 2.74 -24.69
C LYS A 40 -16.63 2.95 -24.77
N PHE A 41 -16.16 3.69 -25.75
CA PHE A 41 -14.74 4.03 -25.92
C PHE A 41 -14.17 4.78 -24.70
N VAL A 42 -14.87 5.81 -24.22
CA VAL A 42 -14.44 6.58 -23.04
C VAL A 42 -14.41 5.68 -21.80
N SER A 43 -15.43 4.83 -21.60
CA SER A 43 -15.46 3.92 -20.45
C SER A 43 -14.32 2.90 -20.49
N GLU A 44 -14.02 2.32 -21.64
CA GLU A 44 -12.89 1.38 -21.82
C GLU A 44 -11.56 2.09 -21.57
N THR A 45 -11.36 3.28 -22.16
CA THR A 45 -10.12 4.05 -21.97
C THR A 45 -9.91 4.46 -20.52
N VAL A 46 -10.93 4.97 -19.84
CA VAL A 46 -10.86 5.36 -18.42
C VAL A 46 -10.58 4.14 -17.54
N TYR A 47 -11.19 3.00 -17.84
CA TYR A 47 -10.94 1.77 -17.11
C TYR A 47 -9.50 1.27 -17.27
N GLU A 48 -9.00 1.20 -18.49
CA GLU A 48 -7.61 0.77 -18.78
C GLU A 48 -6.59 1.71 -18.12
N GLU A 49 -6.80 3.03 -18.22
CA GLU A 49 -5.94 4.03 -17.60
C GLU A 49 -5.97 3.91 -16.07
N SER A 50 -7.15 3.69 -15.48
CA SER A 50 -7.30 3.51 -14.03
C SER A 50 -6.59 2.24 -13.54
N VAL A 51 -6.73 1.13 -14.25
CA VAL A 51 -6.06 -0.14 -13.93
C VAL A 51 -4.54 0.00 -14.06
N SER A 52 -4.07 0.64 -15.13
CA SER A 52 -2.63 0.89 -15.33
C SER A 52 -2.05 1.75 -14.20
N HIS A 53 -2.75 2.82 -13.85
CA HIS A 53 -2.33 3.71 -12.74
C HIS A 53 -2.32 3.00 -11.38
N LEU A 54 -3.34 2.18 -11.07
CA LEU A 54 -3.37 1.38 -9.86
C LEU A 54 -2.21 0.38 -9.81
N THR A 55 -1.92 -0.25 -10.93
CA THR A 55 -0.80 -1.20 -11.04
C THR A 55 0.55 -0.50 -10.79
N GLU A 56 0.74 0.69 -11.35
CA GLU A 56 1.94 1.49 -11.14
C GLU A 56 2.10 1.90 -9.66
N VAL A 57 1.02 2.40 -9.04
CA VAL A 57 0.99 2.74 -7.61
C VAL A 57 1.31 1.53 -6.74
N PHE A 58 0.75 0.36 -7.07
CA PHE A 58 1.03 -0.87 -6.34
C PHE A 58 2.52 -1.26 -6.45
N HIS A 59 3.10 -1.24 -7.65
CA HIS A 59 4.52 -1.53 -7.83
C HIS A 59 5.43 -0.53 -7.10
N GLN A 60 5.06 0.74 -7.10
CA GLN A 60 5.80 1.75 -6.35
C GLN A 60 5.75 1.49 -4.84
N SER A 61 4.57 1.15 -4.30
CA SER A 61 4.40 0.79 -2.89
C SER A 61 5.20 -0.46 -2.51
N ASP A 62 5.16 -1.50 -3.34
CA ASP A 62 5.93 -2.74 -3.13
C ASP A 62 7.44 -2.46 -3.10
N ASN A 63 7.94 -1.66 -4.04
CA ASN A 63 9.34 -1.27 -4.07
C ASN A 63 9.75 -0.47 -2.83
N MET A 64 8.93 0.48 -2.39
CA MET A 64 9.19 1.27 -1.17
C MET A 64 9.20 0.38 0.08
N LEU A 65 8.27 -0.56 0.20
CA LEU A 65 8.25 -1.53 1.30
C LEU A 65 9.49 -2.42 1.30
N ARG A 66 9.91 -2.92 0.15
CA ARG A 66 11.13 -3.72 0.02
C ARG A 66 12.37 -2.92 0.39
N GLU A 67 12.46 -1.67 -0.04
CA GLU A 67 13.57 -0.78 0.30
C GLU A 67 13.62 -0.49 1.79
N LEU A 68 12.47 -0.16 2.41
CA LEU A 68 12.34 0.04 3.85
C LEU A 68 12.76 -1.21 4.64
N THR A 69 12.28 -2.37 4.20
CA THR A 69 12.61 -3.67 4.79
C THR A 69 14.11 -3.94 4.74
N ASN A 70 14.69 -3.88 3.56
CA ASN A 70 16.12 -4.16 3.36
C ASN A 70 16.99 -3.19 4.15
N LYS A 71 16.62 -1.91 4.17
CA LYS A 71 17.33 -0.88 4.95
C LYS A 71 17.32 -1.22 6.44
N ASN A 72 16.16 -1.54 7.01
CA ASN A 72 16.02 -1.79 8.44
C ASN A 72 16.74 -3.08 8.86
N LEU A 73 16.61 -4.16 8.08
CA LEU A 73 17.34 -5.40 8.36
C LEU A 73 18.86 -5.21 8.23
N THR A 74 19.32 -4.46 7.23
CA THR A 74 20.74 -4.12 7.09
C THR A 74 21.27 -3.35 8.30
N TYR A 75 20.49 -2.40 8.81
CA TYR A 75 20.84 -1.66 10.01
C TYR A 75 20.89 -2.57 11.25
N LEU A 76 19.89 -3.43 11.43
CA LEU A 76 19.87 -4.39 12.54
C LEU A 76 21.07 -5.32 12.52
N HIS A 77 21.44 -5.86 11.36
CA HIS A 77 22.64 -6.70 11.24
C HIS A 77 23.90 -5.91 11.62
N MET A 78 24.07 -4.69 11.10
CA MET A 78 25.20 -3.84 11.42
C MET A 78 25.25 -3.50 12.92
N TRP A 79 24.10 -3.16 13.52
CA TRP A 79 24.04 -2.87 14.94
C TRP A 79 24.27 -4.11 15.80
N GLY A 80 23.75 -5.27 15.38
CA GLY A 80 24.00 -6.54 16.05
C GLY A 80 25.49 -6.89 16.10
N GLU A 81 26.19 -6.76 14.98
CA GLU A 81 27.66 -6.94 14.95
C GLU A 81 28.38 -5.99 15.89
N ASN A 82 28.01 -4.70 15.90
CA ASN A 82 28.66 -3.72 16.78
C ASN A 82 28.36 -3.99 18.27
N LEU A 83 27.12 -4.37 18.61
CA LEU A 83 26.73 -4.68 19.99
C LEU A 83 27.49 -5.86 20.56
N GLN A 84 27.84 -6.87 19.76
CA GLN A 84 28.68 -8.01 20.20
C GLN A 84 30.10 -7.59 20.60
N HIS A 85 30.57 -6.44 20.12
CA HIS A 85 31.88 -5.90 20.42
C HIS A 85 31.89 -4.77 21.45
N THR A 86 30.69 -4.35 21.90
CA THR A 86 30.52 -3.27 22.87
C THR A 86 30.33 -3.85 24.27
N SER A 87 31.15 -3.43 25.24
CA SER A 87 31.23 -4.08 26.56
C SER A 87 30.57 -3.26 27.68
N GLY A 88 30.20 -2.03 27.46
CA GLY A 88 29.69 -1.13 28.49
C GLY A 88 28.19 -0.81 28.30
N GLU A 89 27.38 -0.92 29.37
CA GLU A 89 25.94 -0.58 29.29
C GLU A 89 25.69 0.87 28.83
N ASN A 90 26.56 1.81 29.26
CA ASN A 90 26.42 3.20 28.79
C ASN A 90 26.81 3.35 27.31
N GLU A 91 27.85 2.64 26.87
CA GLU A 91 28.23 2.65 25.44
C GLU A 91 27.17 2.04 24.57
N ILE A 92 26.53 0.95 25.01
CA ILE A 92 25.38 0.34 24.33
C ILE A 92 24.23 1.34 24.24
N ARG A 93 23.92 2.03 25.34
CA ARG A 93 22.83 3.03 25.36
C ARG A 93 23.12 4.16 24.39
N ASP A 94 24.28 4.80 24.51
CA ASP A 94 24.65 5.93 23.64
C ASP A 94 24.66 5.54 22.16
N TYR A 95 25.09 4.31 21.87
CA TYR A 95 25.08 3.77 20.51
C TYR A 95 23.66 3.61 19.95
N ILE A 96 22.74 3.04 20.75
CA ILE A 96 21.36 2.82 20.34
C ILE A 96 20.58 4.14 20.24
N GLU A 97 20.79 5.09 21.18
CA GLU A 97 20.16 6.43 21.12
C GLU A 97 20.56 7.15 19.82
N LYS A 98 21.83 7.08 19.44
CA LYS A 98 22.29 7.63 18.17
C LYS A 98 21.71 6.89 16.97
N ALA A 99 21.60 5.57 17.01
CA ALA A 99 20.96 4.77 15.97
C ALA A 99 19.48 5.14 15.80
N GLN A 100 18.80 5.42 16.91
CA GLN A 100 17.40 5.87 16.92
C GLN A 100 17.25 7.25 16.26
N GLU A 101 18.12 8.20 16.57
CA GLU A 101 18.13 9.51 15.91
C GLU A 101 18.34 9.41 14.39
N ASP A 102 19.28 8.54 13.97
CA ASP A 102 19.65 8.37 12.55
C ASP A 102 18.60 7.60 11.74
N ALA A 103 17.96 6.59 12.33
CA ALA A 103 17.02 5.69 11.66
C ALA A 103 15.55 6.03 11.89
N GLY A 104 15.22 6.77 12.97
CA GLY A 104 13.88 7.26 13.28
C GLY A 104 12.90 6.17 13.75
N PHE A 105 13.41 5.05 14.31
CA PHE A 105 12.54 4.04 14.90
C PHE A 105 12.01 4.51 16.27
N LEU A 106 10.86 3.97 16.65
CA LEU A 106 10.20 4.32 17.91
C LEU A 106 10.93 3.76 19.12
N GLU A 107 11.29 2.46 19.07
CA GLU A 107 11.85 1.74 20.21
C GLU A 107 12.80 0.64 19.74
N PHE A 108 13.81 0.36 20.56
CA PHE A 108 14.76 -0.74 20.40
C PHE A 108 14.53 -1.81 21.47
N TYR A 109 14.51 -3.07 21.06
CA TYR A 109 14.28 -4.19 21.94
C TYR A 109 15.46 -5.17 21.91
N PHE A 110 15.92 -5.56 23.07
CA PHE A 110 16.69 -6.78 23.28
C PHE A 110 15.68 -7.91 23.50
N LEU A 111 15.70 -8.95 22.68
CA LEU A 111 14.73 -10.05 22.70
C LEU A 111 15.37 -11.34 23.16
N SER A 112 14.68 -12.07 24.07
CA SER A 112 14.97 -13.46 24.33
C SER A 112 14.35 -14.35 23.25
N ALA A 113 14.81 -15.60 23.18
CA ALA A 113 14.24 -16.61 22.26
C ALA A 113 12.75 -16.91 22.50
N ASP A 114 12.22 -16.55 23.66
CA ASP A 114 10.82 -16.77 24.08
C ASP A 114 9.93 -15.53 23.87
N GLY A 115 10.47 -14.45 23.29
CA GLY A 115 9.70 -13.24 23.00
C GLY A 115 9.64 -12.23 24.14
N ASP A 116 10.28 -12.51 25.28
CA ASP A 116 10.46 -11.49 26.32
C ASP A 116 11.41 -10.41 25.82
N TYR A 117 11.18 -9.17 26.24
CA TYR A 117 12.02 -8.06 25.82
C TYR A 117 12.52 -7.21 26.99
N LYS A 118 13.61 -6.50 26.72
CA LYS A 118 14.06 -5.36 27.48
C LYS A 118 14.41 -4.20 26.54
N THR A 119 13.97 -2.99 26.91
CA THR A 119 14.33 -1.77 26.19
C THR A 119 15.63 -1.16 26.71
N VAL A 120 16.17 -0.18 25.97
CA VAL A 120 17.33 0.61 26.42
C VAL A 120 17.07 1.36 27.71
N THR A 121 15.83 1.79 27.93
CA THR A 121 15.40 2.48 29.16
C THR A 121 15.20 1.53 30.35
N GLY A 122 15.27 0.20 30.13
CA GLY A 122 15.10 -0.83 31.16
C GLY A 122 13.66 -1.33 31.30
N GLU A 123 12.73 -0.89 30.48
CA GLU A 123 11.37 -1.46 30.42
C GLU A 123 11.43 -2.92 29.97
N THR A 124 10.70 -3.80 30.63
CA THR A 124 10.63 -5.23 30.29
C THR A 124 9.19 -5.64 30.03
N GLY A 125 8.99 -6.64 29.21
CA GLY A 125 7.69 -7.19 28.88
C GLY A 125 7.78 -8.32 27.89
N TYR A 126 6.62 -8.65 27.30
CA TYR A 126 6.48 -9.63 26.24
C TYR A 126 5.99 -8.94 24.98
N LEU A 127 6.72 -9.11 23.86
CA LEU A 127 6.42 -8.36 22.62
C LEU A 127 5.21 -8.90 21.87
N GLY A 128 4.69 -10.07 22.26
CA GLY A 128 3.48 -10.65 21.66
C GLY A 128 3.62 -10.90 20.16
N LEU A 129 4.77 -11.39 19.75
CA LEU A 129 5.00 -11.82 18.37
C LEU A 129 4.02 -12.96 18.02
N GLN A 130 3.69 -13.10 16.73
CA GLN A 130 2.92 -14.24 16.28
C GLN A 130 3.70 -15.54 16.51
N GLU A 131 3.05 -16.62 16.92
CA GLU A 131 3.69 -17.88 17.34
C GLU A 131 4.70 -18.44 16.30
N ASN A 132 4.39 -18.33 15.02
CA ASN A 132 5.28 -18.72 13.94
C ASN A 132 6.54 -17.82 13.82
N MET A 133 6.48 -16.59 14.30
CA MET A 133 7.60 -15.64 14.24
C MET A 133 8.66 -15.91 15.30
N GLU A 134 8.26 -16.33 16.50
CA GLU A 134 9.21 -16.80 17.52
C GLU A 134 9.98 -18.04 17.02
N GLU A 135 9.30 -18.95 16.31
CA GLU A 135 9.95 -20.09 15.68
C GLU A 135 10.98 -19.69 14.60
N GLU A 136 10.66 -18.65 13.80
CA GLU A 136 11.60 -18.14 12.78
C GLU A 136 12.84 -17.48 13.43
N ILE A 137 12.68 -16.74 14.51
CA ILE A 137 13.80 -16.20 15.30
C ILE A 137 14.68 -17.34 15.83
N ARG A 138 14.07 -18.41 16.38
CA ARG A 138 14.83 -19.59 16.86
C ARG A 138 15.55 -20.33 15.73
N LYS A 139 15.03 -20.29 14.50
CA LYS A 139 15.69 -20.86 13.30
C LYS A 139 16.83 -19.97 12.77
N GLY A 140 16.98 -18.76 13.26
CA GLY A 140 17.99 -17.84 12.81
C GLY A 140 17.56 -17.00 11.59
N ASN A 141 16.26 -16.83 11.37
CA ASN A 141 15.73 -16.03 10.26
C ASN A 141 15.33 -14.64 10.75
N ASP A 142 15.57 -13.63 9.91
CA ASP A 142 15.02 -12.29 10.11
C ASP A 142 13.49 -12.32 10.08
N VAL A 143 12.90 -11.48 10.92
CA VAL A 143 11.45 -11.44 11.09
C VAL A 143 10.94 -10.01 10.89
N ILE A 144 9.82 -9.90 10.16
CA ILE A 144 9.03 -8.68 10.03
C ILE A 144 7.61 -9.04 10.43
N THR A 145 7.10 -8.38 11.44
CA THR A 145 5.78 -8.71 11.98
C THR A 145 5.11 -7.49 12.60
N ASN A 146 3.80 -7.60 12.78
CA ASN A 146 3.09 -6.64 13.63
C ASN A 146 3.12 -7.14 15.08
N ALA A 147 3.28 -6.19 15.99
CA ALA A 147 3.13 -6.43 17.41
C ALA A 147 2.11 -5.46 18.01
N ALA A 148 1.40 -5.93 19.03
CA ALA A 148 0.48 -5.12 19.81
C ALA A 148 0.98 -5.08 21.25
N LEU A 149 1.40 -3.92 21.73
CA LEU A 149 1.70 -3.71 23.14
C LEU A 149 0.47 -3.13 23.86
N PRO A 150 0.19 -3.54 25.09
CA PRO A 150 -0.92 -2.99 25.87
C PRO A 150 -0.83 -1.47 25.97
N GLY A 151 -1.88 -0.77 25.52
CA GLY A 151 -1.97 0.70 25.58
C GLY A 151 -1.16 1.47 24.53
N LYS A 152 -0.49 0.78 23.60
CA LYS A 152 0.21 1.38 22.46
C LYS A 152 -0.54 1.10 21.14
N SER A 153 -0.28 1.90 20.11
CA SER A 153 -0.72 1.63 18.74
C SER A 153 -0.08 0.35 18.22
N GLN A 154 -0.64 -0.21 17.14
CA GLN A 154 0.01 -1.33 16.44
C GLN A 154 1.39 -0.91 15.93
N LEU A 155 2.36 -1.77 16.17
CA LEU A 155 3.75 -1.58 15.79
C LEU A 155 4.11 -2.50 14.63
N LEU A 156 4.92 -2.00 13.69
CA LEU A 156 5.65 -2.83 12.76
C LEU A 156 7.04 -3.08 13.33
N VAL A 157 7.38 -4.36 13.54
CA VAL A 157 8.62 -4.81 14.17
C VAL A 157 9.50 -5.49 13.14
N PHE A 158 10.77 -5.10 13.12
CA PHE A 158 11.84 -5.77 12.41
C PHE A 158 12.76 -6.39 13.45
N ALA A 159 13.06 -7.68 13.34
CA ALA A 159 13.92 -8.38 14.27
C ALA A 159 14.98 -9.19 13.52
N THR A 160 16.19 -9.21 14.07
CA THR A 160 17.29 -10.06 13.60
C THR A 160 17.79 -10.96 14.74
N PRO A 161 17.87 -12.27 14.50
CA PRO A 161 18.36 -13.24 15.47
C PRO A 161 19.90 -13.31 15.50
N ASN A 162 20.41 -14.25 16.33
CA ASN A 162 21.85 -14.54 16.46
C ASN A 162 22.69 -13.35 16.96
N VAL A 163 22.06 -12.42 17.66
CA VAL A 163 22.73 -11.33 18.36
C VAL A 163 22.66 -11.62 19.86
N HIS A 164 23.65 -12.34 20.36
CA HIS A 164 23.69 -12.79 21.74
C HIS A 164 24.44 -11.81 22.64
N GLY A 165 23.89 -11.56 23.81
CA GLY A 165 24.52 -10.70 24.78
C GLY A 165 23.71 -10.54 26.07
N SER A 166 24.16 -9.62 26.92
CA SER A 166 23.46 -9.26 28.16
C SER A 166 23.39 -7.73 28.28
N TYR A 167 22.20 -7.21 28.58
CA TYR A 167 22.01 -5.80 28.86
C TYR A 167 21.25 -5.61 30.17
N GLN A 168 21.89 -4.95 31.14
CA GLN A 168 21.33 -4.75 32.49
C GLN A 168 20.81 -6.06 33.12
N GLY A 169 21.58 -7.16 32.97
CA GLY A 169 21.24 -8.47 33.52
C GLY A 169 20.12 -9.23 32.74
N PHE A 170 19.72 -8.72 31.58
CA PHE A 170 18.80 -9.41 30.68
C PHE A 170 19.61 -10.07 29.55
N GLU A 171 19.56 -11.39 29.48
CA GLU A 171 20.15 -12.18 28.41
C GLU A 171 19.26 -12.12 27.17
N TYR A 172 19.85 -11.84 25.99
CA TYR A 172 19.12 -11.76 24.72
C TYR A 172 19.78 -12.57 23.62
N ASP A 173 18.95 -13.06 22.69
CA ASP A 173 19.35 -13.86 21.53
C ASP A 173 19.05 -13.17 20.20
N ALA A 174 18.31 -12.07 20.24
CA ALA A 174 17.93 -11.27 19.10
C ALA A 174 17.81 -9.80 19.49
N ILE A 175 17.83 -8.93 18.47
CA ILE A 175 17.50 -7.52 18.63
C ILE A 175 16.36 -7.15 17.67
N ALA A 176 15.55 -6.16 18.04
CA ALA A 176 14.49 -5.67 17.19
C ALA A 176 14.32 -4.16 17.30
N ILE A 177 13.76 -3.57 16.25
CA ILE A 177 13.27 -2.19 16.24
C ILE A 177 11.80 -2.15 15.88
N ALA A 178 11.10 -1.16 16.38
CA ALA A 178 9.69 -0.96 16.08
C ALA A 178 9.41 0.44 15.56
N TYR A 179 8.45 0.50 14.65
CA TYR A 179 7.84 1.74 14.15
C TYR A 179 6.35 1.74 14.46
N GLU A 180 5.76 2.90 14.65
CA GLU A 180 4.30 2.99 14.63
C GLU A 180 3.77 2.72 13.22
N ASN A 181 2.72 1.90 13.09
CA ASN A 181 2.12 1.64 11.78
C ASN A 181 1.69 2.93 11.07
N ALA A 182 1.23 3.93 11.83
CA ALA A 182 0.86 5.22 11.29
C ALA A 182 2.02 5.95 10.60
N ASP A 183 3.26 5.80 11.07
CA ASP A 183 4.43 6.43 10.46
C ASP A 183 4.85 5.69 9.18
N ILE A 184 4.76 4.36 9.18
CA ILE A 184 4.99 3.56 7.97
C ILE A 184 3.96 3.90 6.88
N VAL A 185 2.68 4.03 7.24
CA VAL A 185 1.63 4.44 6.30
C VAL A 185 1.93 5.81 5.70
N LYS A 186 2.46 6.77 6.47
CA LYS A 186 2.88 8.08 5.94
C LYS A 186 4.03 7.97 4.93
N VAL A 187 4.99 7.09 5.17
CA VAL A 187 6.09 6.83 4.22
C VAL A 187 5.57 6.21 2.93
N LEU A 188 4.53 5.36 3.04
CA LEU A 188 3.85 4.70 1.94
C LEU A 188 2.72 5.54 1.34
N ASP A 189 2.45 6.75 1.90
CA ASP A 189 1.39 7.64 1.41
C ASP A 189 1.74 8.16 0.02
N ILE A 190 1.42 7.30 -0.93
CA ILE A 190 1.46 7.62 -2.34
C ILE A 190 0.20 8.43 -2.60
N SER A 191 0.38 9.68 -2.98
CA SER A 191 -0.71 10.59 -3.36
C SER A 191 -1.38 10.14 -4.67
N ALA A 192 -1.96 8.93 -4.66
CA ALA A 192 -2.77 8.40 -5.73
C ALA A 192 -4.16 9.04 -5.69
N PHE A 193 -4.73 9.34 -6.84
CA PHE A 193 -6.08 9.90 -6.99
C PHE A 193 -6.32 11.21 -6.21
N ASN A 194 -5.36 12.14 -6.23
CA ASN A 194 -5.47 13.43 -5.51
C ASN A 194 -5.76 13.27 -3.99
N GLY A 195 -5.16 12.28 -3.34
CA GLY A 195 -5.34 12.02 -1.92
C GLY A 195 -6.61 11.24 -1.54
N ASN A 196 -7.36 10.72 -2.52
CA ASN A 196 -8.55 9.91 -2.27
C ASN A 196 -8.27 8.40 -2.18
N ALA A 197 -7.02 7.97 -2.38
CA ALA A 197 -6.61 6.59 -2.17
C ALA A 197 -6.01 6.43 -0.77
N GLN A 198 -6.34 5.33 -0.10
CA GLN A 198 -5.73 4.93 1.16
C GLN A 198 -4.98 3.62 0.96
N SER A 199 -3.72 3.59 1.39
CA SER A 199 -2.92 2.36 1.40
C SER A 199 -3.17 1.61 2.71
N PHE A 200 -3.41 0.30 2.61
CA PHE A 200 -3.54 -0.59 3.75
C PHE A 200 -2.53 -1.73 3.61
N VAL A 201 -1.80 -2.01 4.69
CA VAL A 201 -1.00 -3.23 4.79
C VAL A 201 -1.92 -4.32 5.33
N VAL A 202 -2.22 -5.33 4.51
CA VAL A 202 -3.02 -6.49 4.90
C VAL A 202 -2.09 -7.71 5.00
N HIS A 203 -2.36 -8.53 6.02
CA HIS A 203 -1.70 -9.81 6.25
C HIS A 203 -2.45 -10.94 5.55
#